data_ce78ca14ff1249cd39c44d35bfa3ecd8
#
_entry.id   ce78ca14ff1249cd39c44d35bfa3ecd8
#
_cell.length_a   1.000
_cell.length_b   1.000
_cell.length_c   1.000
_cell.angle_alpha   90.00
_cell.angle_beta   90.00
_cell.angle_gamma   90.00
#
_symmetry.space_group_name_H-M   'P 1'
#
loop_
_entity.id
_entity.type
_entity.pdbx_description
1 polymer ?
#
loop_
_entity_poly.entity_id
_entity_poly.type
_entity_poly.pdbx_seq_one_letter_code
_entity_poly.pdbx_strand_id
1 'polypeptide(L)'
;MLKLNRKGVVIVNGVVAGEITEYTDLSKEEFVFEYNNNYLSHGSPIGHHYPLTSIAYKSDHFPPFFANLVSEGWLRAHQSKKANISKDDYFGLLLANGNELIGAISVLPDKDLQHD
;
A
#
# COMPACT_ATOMS: atom_id res chain seq x y z
N MET A 1 -5.66 8.16 -20.18
CA MET A 1 -6.57 7.76 -19.11
C MET A 1 -5.87 6.78 -18.17
N LEU A 2 -5.90 7.07 -16.89
CA LEU A 2 -5.29 6.21 -15.88
C LEU A 2 -6.09 4.93 -15.71
N LYS A 3 -5.40 3.82 -15.60
CA LYS A 3 -6.02 2.51 -15.43
C LYS A 3 -5.53 1.88 -14.14
N LEU A 4 -6.41 1.14 -13.48
CA LEU A 4 -6.06 0.37 -12.30
C LEU A 4 -4.96 -0.64 -12.63
N ASN A 5 -3.88 -0.60 -11.88
CA ASN A 5 -2.75 -1.49 -12.08
C ASN A 5 -2.57 -2.47 -10.93
N ARG A 6 -2.40 -1.95 -9.70
CA ARG A 6 -2.23 -2.80 -8.52
C ARG A 6 -3.02 -2.22 -7.36
N LYS A 7 -3.42 -3.09 -6.44
CA LYS A 7 -4.18 -2.69 -5.26
C LYS A 7 -3.74 -3.49 -4.05
N GLY A 8 -3.61 -2.82 -2.91
CA GLY A 8 -3.30 -3.46 -1.65
C GLY A 8 -4.36 -3.15 -0.60
N VAL A 9 -4.64 -4.14 0.24
CA VAL A 9 -5.55 -3.98 1.37
C VAL A 9 -4.71 -3.65 2.59
N VAL A 10 -5.00 -2.51 3.23
CA VAL A 10 -4.28 -2.04 4.41
C VAL A 10 -5.00 -2.54 5.66
N ILE A 11 -4.26 -3.27 6.50
CA ILE A 11 -4.80 -3.90 7.71
C ILE A 11 -4.07 -3.32 8.91
N VAL A 12 -4.83 -2.91 9.93
CA VAL A 12 -4.29 -2.37 11.18
C VAL A 12 -4.77 -3.23 12.33
N ASN A 13 -3.84 -3.88 13.03
CA ASN A 13 -4.15 -4.76 14.15
C ASN A 13 -5.19 -5.83 13.79
N GLY A 14 -5.08 -6.37 12.57
CA GLY A 14 -5.98 -7.41 12.10
C GLY A 14 -7.30 -6.93 11.53
N VAL A 15 -7.51 -5.61 11.48
CA VAL A 15 -8.75 -5.03 10.98
C VAL A 15 -8.49 -4.30 9.66
N VAL A 16 -9.31 -4.54 8.66
CA VAL A 16 -9.17 -3.86 7.36
C VAL A 16 -9.44 -2.37 7.55
N ALA A 17 -8.41 -1.56 7.31
CA ALA A 17 -8.51 -0.11 7.47
C ALA A 17 -8.85 0.60 6.16
N GLY A 18 -8.38 0.09 5.04
CA GLY A 18 -8.61 0.72 3.76
C GLY A 18 -7.84 0.04 2.64
N GLU A 19 -7.66 0.78 1.56
CA GLU A 19 -7.00 0.26 0.37
C GLU A 19 -6.05 1.30 -0.21
N ILE A 20 -4.90 0.82 -0.70
CA ILE A 20 -3.99 1.65 -1.48
C ILE A 20 -3.98 1.12 -2.91
N THR A 21 -4.23 1.98 -3.87
CA THR A 21 -4.40 1.61 -5.26
C THR A 21 -3.43 2.37 -6.14
N GLU A 22 -2.85 1.67 -7.11
CA GLU A 22 -1.98 2.28 -8.10
C GLU A 22 -2.70 2.34 -9.44
N TYR A 23 -2.79 3.54 -9.98
CA TYR A 23 -3.31 3.77 -11.35
C TYR A 23 -2.15 4.20 -12.23
N THR A 24 -2.10 3.71 -13.43
CA THR A 24 -1.03 4.04 -14.37
C THR A 24 -1.59 4.43 -15.74
N ASP A 25 -0.80 5.27 -16.43
CA ASP A 25 -0.97 5.61 -17.82
C ASP A 25 0.42 5.57 -18.44
N LEU A 26 0.53 5.85 -19.72
CA LEU A 26 1.79 5.72 -20.46
C LEU A 26 2.98 6.44 -19.79
N SER A 27 2.74 7.60 -19.19
CA SER A 27 3.80 8.39 -18.58
C SER A 27 3.45 8.89 -17.18
N LYS A 28 2.31 8.48 -16.66
CA LYS A 28 1.83 8.98 -15.36
C LYS A 28 1.45 7.84 -14.45
N GLU A 29 1.59 8.08 -13.15
CA GLU A 29 1.07 7.17 -12.14
C GLU A 29 0.38 7.99 -11.05
N GLU A 30 -0.61 7.37 -10.42
CA GLU A 30 -1.32 7.98 -9.31
C GLU A 30 -1.57 6.92 -8.26
N PHE A 31 -1.29 7.26 -7.01
CA PHE A 31 -1.55 6.38 -5.87
C PHE A 31 -2.68 6.98 -5.05
N VAL A 32 -3.64 6.13 -4.69
CA VAL A 32 -4.82 6.56 -3.93
C VAL A 32 -4.93 5.69 -2.70
N PHE A 33 -4.97 6.32 -1.52
CA PHE A 33 -5.31 5.62 -0.28
C PHE A 33 -6.68 6.07 0.18
N GLU A 34 -7.54 5.12 0.51
CA GLU A 34 -8.90 5.41 0.94
C GLU A 34 -9.26 4.53 2.12
N TYR A 35 -9.78 5.14 3.18
CA TYR A 35 -10.26 4.39 4.34
C TYR A 35 -11.55 3.64 4.01
N ASN A 36 -11.69 2.46 4.62
CA ASN A 36 -12.92 1.69 4.58
C ASN A 36 -13.95 2.37 5.49
N ASN A 37 -15.20 2.46 5.05
CA ASN A 37 -16.27 3.10 5.82
C ASN A 37 -16.43 2.50 7.22
N ASN A 38 -16.33 1.18 7.34
CA ASN A 38 -16.43 0.52 8.64
C ASN A 38 -15.32 0.94 9.57
N TYR A 39 -14.11 1.13 9.03
CA TYR A 39 -12.96 1.52 9.83
C TYR A 39 -13.10 2.96 10.34
N LEU A 40 -13.73 3.84 9.55
CA LEU A 40 -13.91 5.24 9.94
C LEU A 40 -14.70 5.38 11.24
N SER A 41 -15.59 4.43 11.54
CA SER A 41 -16.43 4.48 12.73
C SER A 41 -15.71 4.05 14.01
N HIS A 42 -14.64 3.24 13.88
CA HIS A 42 -14.06 2.58 15.06
C HIS A 42 -12.54 2.70 15.13
N GLY A 43 -11.90 3.05 14.03
CA GLY A 43 -10.45 2.98 13.93
C GLY A 43 -9.74 4.23 14.37
N SER A 44 -8.42 4.17 14.27
CA SER A 44 -7.53 5.30 14.46
C SER A 44 -6.82 5.61 13.15
N PRO A 45 -6.37 6.86 12.94
CA PRO A 45 -5.59 7.17 11.73
C PRO A 45 -4.40 6.23 11.59
N ILE A 46 -4.11 5.80 10.35
CA ILE A 46 -2.96 4.92 10.12
C ILE A 46 -1.64 5.65 10.31
N GLY A 47 -1.66 6.97 10.15
CA GLY A 47 -0.48 7.79 10.30
C GLY A 47 -0.86 9.24 10.51
N HIS A 48 0.15 10.03 10.88
CA HIS A 48 -0.03 11.45 11.22
C HIS A 48 -0.63 12.25 10.06
N HIS A 49 -0.29 11.89 8.83
CA HIS A 49 -0.74 12.63 7.64
C HIS A 49 -2.03 12.06 7.04
N TYR A 50 -2.66 11.09 7.70
CA TYR A 50 -3.86 10.43 7.19
C TYR A 50 -4.99 10.45 8.21
N PRO A 51 -5.51 11.64 8.54
CA PRO A 51 -6.70 11.74 9.40
C PRO A 51 -7.85 10.91 8.84
N LEU A 52 -8.71 10.42 9.72
CA LEU A 52 -9.88 9.64 9.31
C LEU A 52 -10.85 10.52 8.53
N THR A 53 -11.09 10.17 7.28
CA THR A 53 -12.04 10.89 6.42
C THR A 53 -12.49 9.95 5.31
N SER A 54 -13.69 10.20 4.78
CA SER A 54 -14.20 9.47 3.62
C SER A 54 -13.59 9.94 2.31
N ILE A 55 -12.80 11.02 2.33
CA ILE A 55 -12.16 11.56 1.13
C ILE A 55 -10.88 10.79 0.86
N ALA A 56 -10.68 10.37 -0.40
CA ALA A 56 -9.49 9.64 -0.79
C ALA A 56 -8.25 10.55 -0.79
N TYR A 57 -7.11 10.00 -0.39
CA TYR A 57 -5.82 10.68 -0.45
C TYR A 57 -5.12 10.29 -1.75
N LYS A 58 -4.80 11.27 -2.57
CA LYS A 58 -4.19 11.05 -3.88
C LYS A 58 -2.78 11.61 -3.94
N SER A 59 -1.90 10.92 -4.66
CA SER A 59 -0.51 11.33 -4.82
C SER A 59 -0.01 10.91 -6.20
N ASP A 60 0.83 11.73 -6.83
CA ASP A 60 1.43 11.42 -8.13
C ASP A 60 2.73 10.61 -7.99
N HIS A 61 3.09 10.22 -6.77
CA HIS A 61 4.23 9.35 -6.49
C HIS A 61 3.86 8.45 -5.33
N PHE A 62 4.65 7.38 -5.13
CA PHE A 62 4.36 6.44 -4.04
C PHE A 62 4.46 7.17 -2.70
N PRO A 63 3.42 7.10 -1.84
CA PRO A 63 3.39 7.90 -0.62
C PRO A 63 4.53 7.54 0.32
N PRO A 64 5.23 8.54 0.89
CA PRO A 64 6.33 8.28 1.83
C PRO A 64 5.95 7.42 3.01
N PHE A 65 4.73 7.56 3.52
CA PHE A 65 4.27 6.72 4.63
C PHE A 65 4.39 5.24 4.29
N PHE A 66 3.91 4.84 3.11
CA PHE A 66 3.96 3.45 2.69
C PHE A 66 5.36 3.03 2.28
N ALA A 67 6.15 3.96 1.72
CA ALA A 67 7.54 3.67 1.40
C ALA A 67 8.33 3.34 2.66
N ASN A 68 8.03 4.00 3.77
CA ASN A 68 8.70 3.75 5.05
C ASN A 68 8.35 2.40 5.65
N LEU A 69 7.25 1.79 5.24
CA LEU A 69 6.89 0.44 5.69
C LEU A 69 7.73 -0.62 4.99
N VAL A 70 8.30 -0.30 3.84
CA VAL A 70 9.18 -1.22 3.12
C VAL A 70 10.54 -1.20 3.81
N SER A 71 11.09 -2.38 4.08
CA SER A 71 12.39 -2.48 4.73
C SER A 71 13.49 -1.81 3.92
N GLU A 72 14.37 -1.08 4.60
CA GLU A 72 15.44 -0.33 3.96
C GLU A 72 16.75 -1.10 3.95
N GLY A 73 17.70 -0.57 3.20
CA GLY A 73 19.07 -1.08 3.15
C GLY A 73 19.14 -2.52 2.67
N TRP A 74 19.89 -3.32 3.40
CA TRP A 74 20.11 -4.71 3.00
C TRP A 74 18.85 -5.56 3.10
N LEU A 75 17.92 -5.23 4.02
CA LEU A 75 16.66 -5.96 4.14
C LEU A 75 15.82 -5.80 2.89
N ARG A 76 15.73 -4.58 2.36
CA ARG A 76 15.01 -4.33 1.13
C ARG A 76 15.65 -5.09 -0.04
N ALA A 77 16.96 -5.06 -0.12
CA ALA A 77 17.68 -5.79 -1.15
C ALA A 77 17.45 -7.30 -1.04
N HIS A 78 17.44 -7.80 0.20
CA HIS A 78 17.19 -9.23 0.45
C HIS A 78 15.76 -9.61 0.04
N GLN A 79 14.79 -8.81 0.40
CA GLN A 79 13.41 -9.04 0.02
C GLN A 79 13.21 -8.97 -1.49
N SER A 80 13.90 -8.05 -2.15
CA SER A 80 13.88 -7.93 -3.60
C SER A 80 14.36 -9.20 -4.29
N LYS A 81 15.49 -9.75 -3.81
CA LYS A 81 16.03 -11.00 -4.33
C LYS A 81 15.07 -12.17 -4.13
N LYS A 82 14.52 -12.28 -2.94
CA LYS A 82 13.63 -13.37 -2.58
C LYS A 82 12.35 -13.35 -3.42
N ALA A 83 11.80 -12.16 -3.64
CA ALA A 83 10.54 -11.99 -4.36
C ALA A 83 10.73 -11.78 -5.86
N ASN A 84 11.99 -11.66 -6.31
CA ASN A 84 12.30 -11.38 -7.72
C ASN A 84 11.64 -10.09 -8.21
N ILE A 85 11.65 -9.07 -7.37
CA ILE A 85 11.06 -7.76 -7.64
C ILE A 85 12.16 -6.73 -7.57
N SER A 86 12.11 -5.70 -8.44
CA SER A 86 13.10 -4.62 -8.39
C SER A 86 13.07 -3.95 -7.01
N LYS A 87 14.27 -3.66 -6.47
CA LYS A 87 14.38 -2.97 -5.17
C LYS A 87 13.87 -1.53 -5.22
N ASP A 88 13.62 -0.99 -6.42
CA ASP A 88 13.08 0.34 -6.62
C ASP A 88 11.56 0.33 -6.75
N ASP A 89 10.96 -0.84 -6.87
CA ASP A 89 9.51 -0.99 -6.94
C ASP A 89 8.95 -1.15 -5.52
N TYR A 90 8.82 -0.04 -4.81
CA TYR A 90 8.37 -0.05 -3.41
C TYR A 90 7.00 -0.67 -3.24
N PHE A 91 6.07 -0.38 -4.14
CA PHE A 91 4.72 -0.93 -4.04
C PHE A 91 4.73 -2.45 -4.25
N GLY A 92 5.51 -2.92 -5.23
CA GLY A 92 5.65 -4.35 -5.44
C GLY A 92 6.23 -5.06 -4.22
N LEU A 93 7.27 -4.48 -3.62
CA LEU A 93 7.87 -5.02 -2.41
C LEU A 93 6.89 -4.99 -1.24
N LEU A 94 6.11 -3.93 -1.12
CA LEU A 94 5.10 -3.82 -0.08
C LEU A 94 4.04 -4.92 -0.22
N LEU A 95 3.56 -5.15 -1.43
CA LEU A 95 2.56 -6.19 -1.67
C LEU A 95 3.11 -7.59 -1.44
N ALA A 96 4.37 -7.82 -1.81
CA ALA A 96 4.99 -9.14 -1.65
C ALA A 96 5.32 -9.48 -0.21
N ASN A 97 5.64 -8.47 0.62
CA ASN A 97 6.14 -8.67 1.98
C ASN A 97 5.29 -7.97 3.05
N GLY A 98 4.12 -7.46 2.67
CA GLY A 98 3.31 -6.65 3.57
C GLY A 98 2.84 -7.36 4.83
N ASN A 99 2.73 -8.68 4.79
CA ASN A 99 2.34 -9.45 5.97
C ASN A 99 3.51 -9.72 6.92
N GLU A 100 4.72 -9.36 6.52
CA GLU A 100 5.93 -9.56 7.33
C GLU A 100 6.44 -8.25 7.94
N LEU A 101 5.67 -7.17 7.80
CA LEU A 101 6.06 -5.87 8.33
C LEU A 101 6.04 -5.88 9.86
N ILE A 102 6.95 -5.10 10.43
CA ILE A 102 7.03 -4.93 11.88
C ILE A 102 6.03 -3.85 12.30
N GLY A 103 5.24 -4.14 13.33
CA GLY A 103 4.27 -3.20 13.85
C GLY A 103 2.84 -3.64 13.59
N ALA A 104 1.91 -2.69 13.74
CA ALA A 104 0.48 -2.97 13.68
C ALA A 104 -0.08 -3.01 12.26
N ILE A 105 0.67 -2.48 11.28
CA ILE A 105 0.17 -2.30 9.92
C ILE A 105 0.68 -3.40 9.00
N SER A 106 -0.23 -4.00 8.25
CA SER A 106 0.09 -4.96 7.19
C SER A 106 -0.56 -4.49 5.89
N VAL A 107 0.02 -4.87 4.76
CA VAL A 107 -0.56 -4.58 3.45
C VAL A 107 -0.54 -5.87 2.64
N LEU A 108 -1.70 -6.30 2.18
CA LEU A 108 -1.84 -7.54 1.42
C LEU A 108 -2.34 -7.25 0.02
N PRO A 109 -1.90 -8.02 -0.99
CA PRO A 109 -2.43 -7.83 -2.34
C PRO A 109 -3.93 -8.10 -2.37
N ASP A 110 -4.64 -7.33 -3.17
CA ASP A 110 -6.06 -7.60 -3.41
C ASP A 110 -6.16 -8.79 -4.36
N LYS A 111 -6.67 -9.90 -3.87
CA LYS A 111 -6.73 -11.14 -4.62
C LYS A 111 -7.65 -11.05 -5.84
N ASP A 112 -8.64 -10.18 -5.80
CA ASP A 112 -9.58 -10.02 -6.90
C ASP A 112 -8.89 -9.47 -8.15
N LEU A 113 -7.79 -8.74 -7.99
CA LEU A 113 -7.02 -8.22 -9.11
C LEU A 113 -6.05 -9.22 -9.71
N GLN A 114 -5.86 -10.36 -9.05
CA GLN A 114 -4.88 -11.37 -9.48
C GLN A 114 -5.53 -12.54 -10.22
N HIS A 115 -6.81 -12.47 -10.45
CA HIS A 115 -7.55 -13.49 -11.16
C HIS A 115 -7.71 -13.12 -12.62
N ASP A 116 -6.67 -13.32 -13.37
CA ASP A 116 -6.75 -13.07 -14.81
C ASP A 116 -6.57 -14.32 -15.58
#